data_f42f63c8ec29f89d6f044c5466514c9f
#
_entry.id   f42f63c8ec29f89d6f044c5466514c9f
#
_cell.length_a   1.000
_cell.length_b   1.000
_cell.length_c   1.000
_cell.angle_alpha   90.00
_cell.angle_beta   90.00
_cell.angle_gamma   90.00
#
_symmetry.space_group_name_H-M   'P 1'
#
loop_
_entity.id
_entity.type
_entity.pdbx_description
1 polymer ?
#
loop_
_entity_poly.entity_id
_entity_poly.type
_entity_poly.pdbx_seq_one_letter_code
_entity_poly.pdbx_strand_id
1 'polypeptide(L)'
;MSTLVDDVVAFCRMFAMLERDQVCCGTVTVAQCVVLQTLLDGTWDASALASQARVTKGAMTRLLDGLESRGFVERHQDPDDGRRWLIELTTTGTKEASRLAGMTENAVALIMSRMPKDRRKPAVALIADLRRAAEEVRDQIDCC
;
A
#
# COMPACT_ATOMS: atom_id res chain seq x y z
N MET A 1 25.51 1.29 -20.29
CA MET A 1 24.63 2.46 -20.34
C MET A 1 23.35 2.08 -19.64
N SER A 2 23.14 2.61 -18.42
CA SER A 2 21.90 2.36 -17.72
C SER A 2 20.77 3.00 -18.52
N THR A 3 19.83 2.20 -18.97
CA THR A 3 18.64 2.72 -19.62
C THR A 3 17.62 3.08 -18.55
N LEU A 4 16.68 3.96 -18.86
CA LEU A 4 15.55 4.24 -17.97
C LEU A 4 14.86 2.94 -17.49
N VAL A 5 14.77 1.97 -18.39
CA VAL A 5 14.18 0.65 -18.09
C VAL A 5 14.99 -0.08 -17.03
N ASP A 6 16.32 -0.10 -17.14
CA ASP A 6 17.21 -0.76 -16.16
C ASP A 6 17.06 -0.14 -14.78
N ASP A 7 17.03 1.19 -14.70
CA ASP A 7 16.88 1.92 -13.44
C ASP A 7 15.50 1.70 -12.81
N VAL A 8 14.42 1.74 -13.59
CA VAL A 8 13.06 1.46 -13.11
C VAL A 8 12.95 0.03 -12.62
N VAL A 9 13.47 -0.95 -13.39
CA VAL A 9 13.44 -2.37 -12.98
C VAL A 9 14.28 -2.59 -11.72
N ALA A 10 15.46 -1.98 -11.61
CA ALA A 10 16.29 -2.08 -10.42
C ALA A 10 15.59 -1.48 -9.19
N PHE A 11 14.95 -0.32 -9.36
CA PHE A 11 14.18 0.32 -8.30
C PHE A 11 12.99 -0.54 -7.85
N CYS A 12 12.20 -1.06 -8.79
CA CYS A 12 11.10 -1.97 -8.49
C CYS A 12 11.58 -3.25 -7.79
N ARG A 13 12.70 -3.83 -8.23
CA ARG A 13 13.29 -5.02 -7.59
C ARG A 13 13.75 -4.74 -6.16
N MET A 14 14.29 -3.57 -5.90
CA MET A 14 14.69 -3.20 -4.54
C MET A 14 13.48 -3.16 -3.60
N PHE A 15 12.36 -2.60 -4.03
CA PHE A 15 11.11 -2.63 -3.25
C PHE A 15 10.52 -4.04 -3.16
N ALA A 16 10.54 -4.83 -4.23
CA ALA A 16 10.09 -6.23 -4.22
C ALA A 16 10.94 -7.14 -3.32
N MET A 17 12.22 -6.83 -3.09
CA MET A 17 13.05 -7.53 -2.10
C MET A 17 12.62 -7.21 -0.67
N LEU A 18 12.16 -5.99 -0.41
CA LEU A 18 11.53 -5.64 0.87
C LEU A 18 10.21 -6.40 1.08
N GLU A 19 9.51 -6.76 -0.01
CA GLU A 19 8.31 -7.60 0.04
C GLU A 19 8.60 -9.08 0.29
N ARG A 20 9.76 -9.59 -0.12
CA ARG A 20 10.12 -11.02 0.01
C ARG A 20 10.33 -11.47 1.44
N ASP A 21 10.70 -10.59 2.34
CA ASP A 21 10.83 -10.91 3.77
C ASP A 21 9.49 -11.06 4.49
N GLN A 22 8.38 -11.04 3.76
CA GLN A 22 7.00 -11.31 4.17
C GLN A 22 6.50 -10.56 5.42
N VAL A 23 7.37 -9.84 6.08
CA VAL A 23 7.05 -9.13 7.32
C VAL A 23 7.43 -7.67 7.15
N CYS A 24 6.45 -6.81 6.94
CA CYS A 24 6.65 -5.37 7.06
C CYS A 24 6.82 -5.05 8.54
N CYS A 25 8.00 -4.60 8.93
CA CYS A 25 8.22 -4.01 10.25
C CYS A 25 7.89 -4.93 11.45
N GLY A 26 8.03 -6.25 11.29
CA GLY A 26 7.98 -7.22 12.38
C GLY A 26 6.59 -7.69 12.80
N THR A 27 5.50 -7.08 12.36
CA THR A 27 4.16 -7.38 12.86
C THR A 27 3.15 -7.83 11.81
N VAL A 28 3.23 -7.30 10.60
CA VAL A 28 2.28 -7.56 9.51
C VAL A 28 3.01 -7.81 8.20
N THR A 29 2.35 -8.47 7.25
CA THR A 29 2.87 -8.60 5.89
C THR A 29 2.80 -7.26 5.16
N VAL A 30 3.56 -7.11 4.06
CA VAL A 30 3.51 -5.88 3.23
C VAL A 30 2.09 -5.60 2.73
N ALA A 31 1.38 -6.62 2.27
CA ALA A 31 -0.01 -6.48 1.82
C ALA A 31 -0.94 -6.02 2.96
N GLN A 32 -0.78 -6.56 4.16
CA GLN A 32 -1.51 -6.10 5.34
C GLN A 32 -1.15 -4.66 5.74
N CYS A 33 0.14 -4.30 5.62
CA CYS A 33 0.61 -2.94 5.87
C CYS A 33 -0.07 -1.93 4.94
N VAL A 34 -0.16 -2.24 3.65
CA VAL A 34 -0.86 -1.38 2.66
C VAL A 34 -2.33 -1.22 3.04
N VAL A 35 -3.01 -2.31 3.40
CA VAL A 35 -4.43 -2.27 3.82
C VAL A 35 -4.60 -1.38 5.07
N LEU A 36 -3.79 -1.58 6.09
CA LEU A 36 -3.85 -0.78 7.31
C LEU A 36 -3.63 0.72 7.06
N GLN A 37 -2.63 1.05 6.23
CA GLN A 37 -2.36 2.46 5.90
C GLN A 37 -3.49 3.08 5.07
N THR A 38 -4.09 2.33 4.14
CA THR A 38 -5.24 2.80 3.37
C THR A 38 -6.45 3.10 4.27
N LEU A 39 -6.67 2.28 5.29
CA LEU A 39 -7.77 2.45 6.25
C LEU A 39 -7.58 3.66 7.20
N LEU A 40 -6.42 4.30 7.23
CA LEU A 40 -6.24 5.57 7.95
C LEU A 40 -7.11 6.69 7.35
N ASP A 41 -7.47 6.60 6.08
CA ASP A 41 -8.33 7.57 5.41
C ASP A 41 -9.82 7.42 5.78
N GLY A 42 -10.17 6.38 6.54
CA GLY A 42 -11.54 6.13 7.02
C GLY A 42 -12.06 4.74 6.68
N THR A 43 -13.39 4.59 6.71
CA THR A 43 -14.08 3.34 6.43
C THR A 43 -14.12 3.06 4.92
N TRP A 44 -13.82 1.83 4.54
CA TRP A 44 -13.79 1.39 3.16
C TRP A 44 -14.74 0.22 2.90
N ASP A 45 -15.37 0.22 1.74
CA ASP A 45 -16.01 -0.98 1.19
C ASP A 45 -14.95 -2.04 0.85
N ALA A 46 -15.19 -3.29 1.22
CA ALA A 46 -14.22 -4.37 1.02
C ALA A 46 -13.82 -4.58 -0.45
N SER A 47 -14.76 -4.39 -1.38
CA SER A 47 -14.47 -4.51 -2.82
C SER A 47 -13.62 -3.35 -3.33
N ALA A 48 -13.91 -2.13 -2.88
CA ALA A 48 -13.11 -0.95 -3.19
C ALA A 48 -11.68 -1.08 -2.61
N LEU A 49 -11.57 -1.59 -1.39
CA LEU A 49 -10.28 -1.86 -0.75
C LEU A 49 -9.45 -2.90 -1.50
N ALA A 50 -10.09 -3.97 -2.00
CA ALA A 50 -9.44 -4.98 -2.84
C ALA A 50 -8.91 -4.37 -4.15
N SER A 51 -9.69 -3.53 -4.80
CA SER A 51 -9.28 -2.81 -6.02
C SER A 51 -8.12 -1.86 -5.74
N GLN A 52 -8.17 -1.11 -4.65
CA GLN A 52 -7.10 -0.19 -4.25
C GLN A 52 -5.79 -0.94 -3.94
N ALA A 53 -5.87 -2.05 -3.22
CA ALA A 53 -4.72 -2.89 -2.90
C ALA A 53 -4.25 -3.78 -4.06
N ARG A 54 -4.97 -3.78 -5.18
CA ARG A 54 -4.69 -4.60 -6.39
C ARG A 54 -4.62 -6.09 -6.10
N VAL A 55 -5.53 -6.58 -5.29
CA VAL A 55 -5.66 -8.00 -4.97
C VAL A 55 -7.05 -8.51 -5.34
N THR A 56 -7.19 -9.82 -5.49
CA THR A 56 -8.50 -10.45 -5.69
C THR A 56 -9.37 -10.33 -4.45
N LYS A 57 -10.69 -10.43 -4.60
CA LYS A 57 -11.61 -10.46 -3.46
C LYS A 57 -11.28 -11.56 -2.46
N GLY A 58 -10.89 -12.75 -2.94
CA GLY A 58 -10.50 -13.87 -2.08
C GLY A 58 -9.19 -13.60 -1.31
N ALA A 59 -8.22 -12.95 -1.95
CA ALA A 59 -6.99 -12.54 -1.29
C ALA A 59 -7.27 -11.46 -0.23
N MET A 60 -8.11 -10.47 -0.56
CA MET A 60 -8.53 -9.44 0.41
C MET A 60 -9.23 -10.06 1.62
N THR A 61 -10.14 -11.01 1.41
CA THR A 61 -10.80 -11.71 2.51
C THR A 61 -9.79 -12.33 3.48
N ARG A 62 -8.77 -13.03 2.96
CA ARG A 62 -7.71 -13.63 3.80
C ARG A 62 -6.86 -12.58 4.53
N LEU A 63 -6.54 -11.46 3.87
CA LEU A 63 -5.82 -10.36 4.51
C LEU A 63 -6.62 -9.78 5.68
N LEU A 64 -7.91 -9.55 5.46
CA LEU A 64 -8.82 -9.01 6.47
C LEU A 64 -9.05 -10.01 7.61
N ASP A 65 -9.19 -11.31 7.33
CA ASP A 65 -9.30 -12.35 8.37
C ASP A 65 -8.07 -12.33 9.30
N GLY A 66 -6.88 -12.22 8.73
CA GLY A 66 -5.63 -12.10 9.49
C GLY A 66 -5.56 -10.83 10.32
N LEU A 67 -5.99 -9.69 9.79
CA LEU A 67 -6.00 -8.41 10.50
C LEU A 67 -7.07 -8.37 11.60
N GLU A 68 -8.25 -8.93 11.33
CA GLU A 68 -9.35 -9.01 12.29
C GLU A 68 -9.01 -9.94 13.47
N SER A 69 -8.40 -11.10 13.20
CA SER A 69 -7.95 -12.03 14.26
C SER A 69 -6.92 -11.41 15.19
N ARG A 70 -6.20 -10.38 14.74
CA ARG A 70 -5.24 -9.59 15.53
C ARG A 70 -5.85 -8.35 16.17
N GLY A 71 -7.14 -8.12 15.95
CA GLY A 71 -7.86 -6.99 16.52
C GLY A 71 -7.49 -5.63 15.89
N PHE A 72 -6.99 -5.60 14.65
CA PHE A 72 -6.60 -4.36 13.97
C PHE A 72 -7.72 -3.76 13.14
N VAL A 73 -8.61 -4.60 12.62
CA VAL A 73 -9.77 -4.16 11.84
C VAL A 73 -11.04 -4.81 12.37
N GLU A 74 -12.15 -4.20 12.07
CA GLU A 74 -13.48 -4.77 12.25
C GLU A 74 -14.29 -4.62 10.97
N ARG A 75 -15.21 -5.55 10.75
CA ARG A 75 -16.09 -5.63 9.60
C ARG A 75 -17.53 -5.57 10.05
N HIS A 76 -18.32 -4.75 9.38
CA HIS A 76 -19.75 -4.71 9.59
C HIS A 76 -20.49 -4.55 8.26
N GLN A 77 -21.72 -4.99 8.21
CA GLN A 77 -22.53 -4.80 7.03
C GLN A 77 -22.93 -3.33 6.89
N ASP A 78 -22.94 -2.85 5.64
CA ASP A 78 -23.45 -1.53 5.34
C ASP A 78 -24.94 -1.48 5.72
N PRO A 79 -25.38 -0.53 6.58
CA PRO A 79 -26.78 -0.41 6.97
C PRO A 79 -27.72 -0.07 5.80
N ASP A 80 -27.20 0.53 4.72
CA ASP A 80 -27.98 0.90 3.54
C ASP A 80 -27.98 -0.19 2.47
N ASP A 81 -26.95 -1.05 2.43
CA ASP A 81 -26.82 -2.18 1.50
C ASP A 81 -26.16 -3.36 2.18
N GLY A 82 -26.95 -4.28 2.71
CA GLY A 82 -26.47 -5.48 3.40
C GLY A 82 -25.60 -6.45 2.56
N ARG A 83 -25.42 -6.20 1.26
CA ARG A 83 -24.48 -6.94 0.41
C ARG A 83 -23.05 -6.41 0.51
N ARG A 84 -22.88 -5.20 1.06
CA ARG A 84 -21.60 -4.53 1.21
C ARG A 84 -21.07 -4.77 2.62
N TRP A 85 -19.77 -5.01 2.67
CA TRP A 85 -19.01 -5.09 3.91
C TRP A 85 -18.13 -3.87 4.04
N LEU A 86 -18.31 -3.15 5.12
CA LEU A 86 -17.50 -1.99 5.48
C LEU A 86 -16.40 -2.42 6.44
N ILE A 87 -15.20 -1.91 6.17
CA ILE A 87 -13.98 -2.23 6.92
C ILE A 87 -13.48 -0.95 7.56
N GLU A 88 -13.18 -1.01 8.84
CA GLU A 88 -12.58 0.11 9.56
C GLU A 88 -11.51 -0.36 10.54
N LEU A 89 -10.64 0.56 10.96
CA LEU A 89 -9.63 0.30 11.97
C LEU A 89 -10.25 0.33 13.35
N THR A 90 -9.84 -0.63 14.18
CA THR A 90 -10.02 -0.53 15.64
C THR A 90 -9.07 0.53 16.22
N THR A 91 -9.23 0.88 17.49
CA THR A 91 -8.28 1.74 18.19
C THR A 91 -6.85 1.18 18.15
N THR A 92 -6.70 -0.13 18.33
CA THR A 92 -5.40 -0.83 18.22
C THR A 92 -4.88 -0.79 16.79
N GLY A 93 -5.77 -1.03 15.81
CA GLY A 93 -5.44 -0.95 14.39
C GLY A 93 -4.97 0.44 13.97
N THR A 94 -5.62 1.51 14.46
CA THR A 94 -5.22 2.90 14.18
C THR A 94 -3.82 3.19 14.70
N LYS A 95 -3.48 2.74 15.90
CA LYS A 95 -2.13 2.89 16.46
C LYS A 95 -1.09 2.17 15.62
N GLU A 96 -1.37 0.94 15.23
CA GLU A 96 -0.46 0.14 14.42
C GLU A 96 -0.31 0.72 13.01
N ALA A 97 -1.40 1.10 12.36
CA ALA A 97 -1.39 1.73 11.04
C ALA A 97 -0.57 3.04 11.04
N SER A 98 -0.76 3.88 12.06
CA SER A 98 -0.01 5.14 12.22
C SER A 98 1.48 4.88 12.46
N ARG A 99 1.83 3.86 13.24
CA ARG A 99 3.22 3.45 13.46
C ARG A 99 3.88 3.02 12.13
N LEU A 100 3.19 2.20 11.36
CA LEU A 100 3.67 1.71 10.05
C LEU A 100 3.81 2.86 9.04
N ALA A 101 2.85 3.78 9.00
CA ALA A 101 2.92 4.96 8.15
C ALA A 101 4.15 5.82 8.48
N GLY A 102 4.41 6.07 9.77
CA GLY A 102 5.60 6.80 10.21
C GLY A 102 6.92 6.11 9.82
N MET A 103 6.97 4.78 9.86
CA MET A 103 8.14 4.03 9.39
C MET A 103 8.33 4.15 7.88
N THR A 104 7.25 4.11 7.10
CA THR A 104 7.29 4.33 5.65
C THR A 104 7.77 5.74 5.32
N GLU A 105 7.22 6.77 5.99
CA GLU A 105 7.64 8.14 5.84
C GLU A 105 9.14 8.33 6.14
N ASN A 106 9.62 7.75 7.24
CA ASN A 106 11.04 7.81 7.62
C ASN A 106 11.94 7.14 6.57
N ALA A 107 11.53 5.98 6.04
CA ALA A 107 12.27 5.29 4.98
C ALA A 107 12.36 6.15 3.71
N VAL A 108 11.24 6.73 3.27
CA VAL A 108 11.20 7.64 2.12
C VAL A 108 12.05 8.88 2.38
N ALA A 109 11.95 9.49 3.56
CA ALA A 109 12.75 10.64 3.93
C ALA A 109 14.26 10.33 3.90
N LEU A 110 14.66 9.15 4.37
CA LEU A 110 16.05 8.70 4.31
C LEU A 110 16.54 8.55 2.86
N ILE A 111 15.76 7.92 1.99
CA ILE A 111 16.07 7.81 0.55
C ILE A 111 16.22 9.20 -0.06
N MET A 112 15.25 10.08 0.17
CA MET A 112 15.27 11.45 -0.34
C MET A 112 16.48 12.24 0.17
N SER A 113 16.92 11.99 1.41
CA SER A 113 18.09 12.66 1.98
C SER A 113 19.40 12.34 1.25
N ARG A 114 19.48 11.20 0.57
CA ARG A 114 20.63 10.78 -0.24
C ARG A 114 20.65 11.37 -1.64
N MET A 115 19.54 11.96 -2.06
CA MET A 115 19.46 12.65 -3.35
C MET A 115 20.09 14.06 -3.29
N PRO A 116 20.66 14.57 -4.40
CA PRO A 116 21.06 15.97 -4.52
C PRO A 116 19.90 16.91 -4.16
N LYS A 117 20.18 17.97 -3.39
CA LYS A 117 19.14 18.87 -2.86
C LYS A 117 18.28 19.50 -3.95
N ASP A 118 18.91 19.90 -5.06
CA ASP A 118 18.27 20.51 -6.22
C ASP A 118 17.30 19.57 -6.96
N ARG A 119 17.49 18.26 -6.82
CA ARG A 119 16.67 17.23 -7.48
C ARG A 119 15.52 16.69 -6.64
N ARG A 120 15.46 16.98 -5.34
CA ARG A 120 14.45 16.42 -4.43
C ARG A 120 13.03 16.87 -4.79
N LYS A 121 12.81 18.17 -4.99
CA LYS A 121 11.51 18.70 -5.39
C LYS A 121 11.06 18.20 -6.77
N PRO A 122 11.91 18.26 -7.81
CA PRO A 122 11.58 17.68 -9.11
C PRO A 122 11.26 16.18 -9.05
N ALA A 123 11.96 15.42 -8.22
CA ALA A 123 11.72 13.97 -8.08
C ALA A 123 10.32 13.67 -7.51
N VAL A 124 9.86 14.43 -6.54
CA VAL A 124 8.50 14.28 -5.98
C VAL A 124 7.45 14.47 -7.06
N ALA A 125 7.57 15.52 -7.85
CA ALA A 125 6.65 15.80 -8.96
C ALA A 125 6.70 14.68 -10.03
N LEU A 126 7.91 14.27 -10.42
CA LEU A 126 8.12 13.22 -11.42
C LEU A 126 7.54 11.87 -10.98
N ILE A 127 7.73 11.49 -9.72
CA ILE A 127 7.15 10.24 -9.18
C ILE A 127 5.62 10.30 -9.21
N ALA A 128 5.03 11.44 -8.86
CA ALA A 128 3.59 11.63 -8.93
C ALA A 128 3.05 11.53 -10.38
N ASP A 129 3.78 12.10 -11.33
CA ASP A 129 3.42 12.03 -12.75
C ASP A 129 3.56 10.60 -13.29
N LEU A 130 4.65 9.90 -12.96
CA LEU A 130 4.85 8.50 -13.35
C LEU A 130 3.76 7.59 -12.78
N ARG A 131 3.36 7.80 -11.52
CA ARG A 131 2.26 7.04 -10.91
C ARG A 131 0.96 7.24 -11.67
N ARG A 132 0.59 8.50 -11.97
CA ARG A 132 -0.62 8.81 -12.73
C ARG A 132 -0.60 8.18 -14.12
N ALA A 133 0.50 8.36 -14.85
CA ALA A 133 0.66 7.77 -16.18
C ALA A 133 0.57 6.24 -16.15
N ALA A 134 1.17 5.59 -15.15
CA ALA A 134 1.08 4.14 -14.99
C ALA A 134 -0.36 3.67 -14.68
N GLU A 135 -1.11 4.44 -13.88
CA GLU A 135 -2.54 4.17 -13.62
C GLU A 135 -3.40 4.27 -14.88
N GLU A 136 -3.14 5.26 -15.75
CA GLU A 136 -3.88 5.46 -17.02
C GLU A 136 -3.65 4.33 -18.02
N VAL A 137 -2.46 3.75 -18.07
CA VAL A 137 -2.12 2.67 -19.03
C VAL A 137 -2.18 1.28 -18.42
N ARG A 138 -2.57 1.15 -17.16
CA ARG A 138 -2.54 -0.10 -16.40
C ARG A 138 -3.21 -1.26 -17.10
N ASP A 139 -4.39 -1.02 -17.68
CA ASP A 139 -5.20 -2.06 -18.33
C ASP A 139 -4.69 -2.39 -19.75
N GLN A 140 -3.70 -1.64 -20.25
CA GLN A 140 -3.04 -1.85 -21.54
C GLN A 140 -1.71 -2.58 -21.39
N ILE A 141 -1.19 -2.67 -20.15
CA ILE A 141 0.07 -3.38 -19.86
C ILE A 141 -0.29 -4.83 -19.53
N ASP A 142 -0.21 -5.70 -20.52
CA ASP A 142 -0.23 -7.15 -20.32
C ASP A 142 1.06 -7.56 -19.62
N CYS A 143 1.02 -7.62 -18.30
CA CYS A 143 2.03 -8.36 -17.54
C CYS A 143 1.54 -9.80 -17.39
N CYS A 144 2.31 -10.71 -17.93
CA CYS A 144 2.17 -12.18 -17.92
C CYS A 144 1.54 -12.77 -16.67
#